data_e8fa33ad9f007f7722bd31bf3e6e5c04
#
_entry.id   e8fa33ad9f007f7722bd31bf3e6e5c04
#
_cell.length_a   1.000
_cell.length_b   1.000
_cell.length_c   1.000
_cell.angle_alpha   90.00
_cell.angle_beta   90.00
_cell.angle_gamma   90.00
#
_symmetry.space_group_name_H-M   'P 1'
#
loop_
_entity.id
_entity.type
_entity.pdbx_description
1 polymer ?
#
loop_
_entity_poly.entity_id
_entity_poly.type
_entity_poly.pdbx_seq_one_letter_code
_entity_poly.pdbx_strand_id
1 'polypeptide(L)'
;MGVYAITGGSSGIGARTVEILKAKGHKVINIDLKNGDICVNLASKEGRKEAIGKLHELCPDGLDAMICNAGVSGDNGTIPLIISLNYFGAISMANGVYDLLQKKGGSCVVTSSNSIAQGGARMDVVGLLNNQADEDRILKLVKDADPKTGHTFYAATKYALARWARRMSADWGAHGVRLNAVAPGNVRTAMTDKLTPAHMVAVEALPVPINYGTDQVLMD
;
A
#
# COMPACT_ATOMS: atom_id res chain seq x y z
N MET A 1 -24.99 1.52 3.89
CA MET A 1 -24.06 2.17 2.95
C MET A 1 -22.82 2.56 3.74
N GLY A 2 -21.65 2.01 3.43
CA GLY A 2 -20.39 2.35 4.13
C GLY A 2 -19.61 3.42 3.36
N VAL A 3 -18.64 4.06 4.04
CA VAL A 3 -17.72 5.06 3.48
C VAL A 3 -16.30 4.50 3.51
N TYR A 4 -15.71 4.35 2.34
CA TYR A 4 -14.40 3.73 2.13
C TYR A 4 -13.44 4.73 1.50
N ALA A 5 -12.20 4.75 1.95
CA ALA A 5 -11.12 5.47 1.30
C ALA A 5 -10.08 4.47 0.77
N ILE A 6 -9.57 4.69 -0.43
CA ILE A 6 -8.55 3.84 -1.03
C ILE A 6 -7.47 4.68 -1.70
N THR A 7 -6.21 4.31 -1.49
CA THR A 7 -5.09 4.88 -2.26
C THR A 7 -4.74 4.00 -3.45
N GLY A 8 -4.42 4.61 -4.59
CA GLY A 8 -4.09 3.87 -5.82
C GLY A 8 -5.32 3.21 -6.46
N GLY A 9 -6.49 3.85 -6.37
CA GLY A 9 -7.76 3.31 -6.86
C GLY A 9 -8.01 3.54 -8.35
N SER A 10 -7.07 4.10 -9.10
CA SER A 10 -7.25 4.41 -10.52
C SER A 10 -6.74 3.32 -11.46
N SER A 11 -6.10 2.26 -10.95
CA SER A 11 -5.56 1.17 -11.77
C SER A 11 -5.48 -0.15 -11.00
N GLY A 12 -5.37 -1.27 -11.73
CA GLY A 12 -5.11 -2.61 -11.22
C GLY A 12 -6.09 -3.04 -10.10
N ILE A 13 -5.55 -3.64 -9.05
CA ILE A 13 -6.31 -4.12 -7.89
C ILE A 13 -7.16 -3.00 -7.27
N GLY A 14 -6.58 -1.80 -7.14
CA GLY A 14 -7.29 -0.67 -6.55
C GLY A 14 -8.53 -0.25 -7.36
N ALA A 15 -8.42 -0.15 -8.69
CA ALA A 15 -9.54 0.21 -9.55
C ALA A 15 -10.66 -0.82 -9.46
N ARG A 16 -10.31 -2.11 -9.46
CA ARG A 16 -11.29 -3.19 -9.32
C ARG A 16 -11.97 -3.15 -7.95
N THR A 17 -11.22 -2.87 -6.89
CA THR A 17 -11.78 -2.68 -5.54
C THR A 17 -12.80 -1.53 -5.52
N VAL A 18 -12.45 -0.38 -6.11
CA VAL A 18 -13.36 0.78 -6.23
C VAL A 18 -14.65 0.38 -6.96
N GLU A 19 -14.53 -0.31 -8.09
CA GLU A 19 -15.68 -0.76 -8.89
C GLU A 19 -16.62 -1.65 -8.06
N ILE A 20 -16.09 -2.69 -7.42
CA ILE A 20 -16.88 -3.63 -6.62
C ILE A 20 -17.55 -2.95 -5.43
N LEU A 21 -16.84 -2.09 -4.70
CA LEU A 21 -17.41 -1.37 -3.57
C LEU A 21 -18.52 -0.42 -4.00
N LYS A 22 -18.33 0.30 -5.11
CA LYS A 22 -19.38 1.18 -5.68
C LYS A 22 -20.59 0.36 -6.16
N ALA A 23 -20.39 -0.79 -6.80
CA ALA A 23 -21.46 -1.69 -7.22
C ALA A 23 -22.28 -2.23 -6.05
N LYS A 24 -21.65 -2.41 -4.87
CA LYS A 24 -22.33 -2.78 -3.62
C LYS A 24 -23.03 -1.59 -2.91
N GLY A 25 -23.07 -0.41 -3.54
CA GLY A 25 -23.76 0.76 -3.01
C GLY A 25 -22.97 1.54 -1.94
N HIS A 26 -21.66 1.36 -1.84
CA HIS A 26 -20.83 2.10 -0.91
C HIS A 26 -20.32 3.42 -1.50
N LYS A 27 -20.08 4.42 -0.65
CA LYS A 27 -19.32 5.62 -1.00
C LYS A 27 -17.83 5.27 -0.98
N VAL A 28 -17.12 5.50 -2.08
CA VAL A 28 -15.67 5.25 -2.18
C VAL A 28 -14.97 6.52 -2.57
N ILE A 29 -13.96 6.92 -1.80
CA ILE A 29 -13.08 8.07 -2.05
C ILE A 29 -11.74 7.51 -2.54
N ASN A 30 -11.44 7.74 -3.80
CA ASN A 30 -10.19 7.33 -4.43
C ASN A 30 -9.14 8.43 -4.30
N ILE A 31 -8.00 8.10 -3.69
CA ILE A 31 -6.82 8.96 -3.59
C ILE A 31 -5.75 8.42 -4.55
N ASP A 32 -5.39 9.21 -5.55
CA ASP A 32 -4.40 8.79 -6.54
C ASP A 32 -3.57 9.99 -7.03
N LEU A 33 -2.51 9.71 -7.79
CA LEU A 33 -1.72 10.76 -8.43
C LEU A 33 -2.54 11.47 -9.52
N LYS A 34 -3.41 10.71 -10.22
CA LYS A 34 -4.30 11.17 -11.29
C LYS A 34 -5.61 10.39 -11.25
N ASN A 35 -6.68 10.99 -11.77
CA ASN A 35 -7.98 10.34 -11.93
C ASN A 35 -8.60 9.84 -10.60
N GLY A 36 -8.23 10.44 -9.47
CA GLY A 36 -8.83 10.20 -8.17
C GLY A 36 -9.82 11.29 -7.78
N ASP A 37 -10.63 11.04 -6.76
CA ASP A 37 -11.44 12.07 -6.10
C ASP A 37 -10.53 13.06 -5.36
N ILE A 38 -9.38 12.58 -4.89
CA ILE A 38 -8.28 13.37 -4.32
C ILE A 38 -7.04 13.09 -5.15
N CYS A 39 -6.58 14.07 -5.94
CA CYS A 39 -5.38 13.94 -6.76
C CYS A 39 -4.18 14.56 -6.05
N VAL A 40 -3.28 13.72 -5.52
CA VAL A 40 -2.08 14.12 -4.77
C VAL A 40 -0.93 13.14 -4.96
N ASN A 41 0.30 13.61 -4.72
CA ASN A 41 1.48 12.75 -4.70
C ASN A 41 1.74 12.21 -3.27
N LEU A 42 1.35 10.97 -3.00
CA LEU A 42 1.57 10.33 -1.70
C LEU A 42 3.05 9.99 -1.38
N ALA A 43 3.94 10.11 -2.35
CA ALA A 43 5.38 10.01 -2.09
C ALA A 43 5.93 11.26 -1.41
N SER A 44 5.23 12.41 -1.45
CA SER A 44 5.63 13.63 -0.73
C SER A 44 4.91 13.77 0.62
N LYS A 45 5.58 14.40 1.59
CA LYS A 45 5.00 14.70 2.90
C LYS A 45 3.79 15.65 2.78
N GLU A 46 3.89 16.62 1.88
CA GLU A 46 2.86 17.61 1.59
C GLU A 46 1.61 16.94 1.01
N GLY A 47 1.77 16.05 0.01
CA GLY A 47 0.66 15.34 -0.61
C GLY A 47 -0.06 14.41 0.38
N ARG A 48 0.69 13.75 1.28
CA ARG A 48 0.08 12.96 2.36
C ARG A 48 -0.73 13.83 3.31
N LYS A 49 -0.18 14.96 3.75
CA LYS A 49 -0.86 15.92 4.62
C LYS A 49 -2.14 16.46 3.97
N GLU A 50 -2.07 16.84 2.70
CA GLU A 50 -3.21 17.29 1.92
C GLU A 50 -4.30 16.22 1.81
N ALA A 51 -3.93 14.96 1.47
CA ALA A 51 -4.89 13.87 1.37
C ALA A 51 -5.61 13.60 2.70
N ILE A 52 -4.86 13.58 3.81
CA ILE A 52 -5.42 13.38 5.15
C ILE A 52 -6.39 14.51 5.50
N GLY A 53 -6.02 15.76 5.27
CA GLY A 53 -6.91 16.92 5.52
C GLY A 53 -8.22 16.81 4.74
N LYS A 54 -8.13 16.52 3.44
CA LYS A 54 -9.33 16.34 2.59
C LYS A 54 -10.20 15.16 3.04
N LEU A 55 -9.62 14.07 3.55
CA LEU A 55 -10.42 12.96 4.10
C LEU A 55 -11.18 13.37 5.36
N HIS A 56 -10.59 14.18 6.24
CA HIS A 56 -11.30 14.71 7.40
C HIS A 56 -12.46 15.63 7.01
N GLU A 57 -12.28 16.45 5.96
CA GLU A 57 -13.35 17.32 5.43
C GLU A 57 -14.49 16.50 4.78
N LEU A 58 -14.17 15.46 4.00
CA LEU A 58 -15.14 14.65 3.25
C LEU A 58 -15.85 13.59 4.11
N CYS A 59 -15.26 13.23 5.25
CA CYS A 59 -15.71 12.13 6.11
C CYS A 59 -15.76 12.55 7.59
N PRO A 60 -16.45 13.65 7.95
CA PRO A 60 -16.50 14.13 9.34
C PRO A 60 -17.10 13.10 10.30
N ASP A 61 -18.00 12.24 9.81
CA ASP A 61 -18.65 11.17 10.58
C ASP A 61 -17.82 9.88 10.66
N GLY A 62 -16.64 9.84 10.03
CA GLY A 62 -15.72 8.72 10.05
C GLY A 62 -15.71 7.84 8.80
N LEU A 63 -14.81 6.86 8.80
CA LEU A 63 -14.58 5.89 7.73
C LEU A 63 -14.89 4.46 8.21
N ASP A 64 -15.60 3.70 7.39
CA ASP A 64 -15.79 2.25 7.58
C ASP A 64 -14.51 1.48 7.22
N ALA A 65 -13.76 1.96 6.22
CA ALA A 65 -12.43 1.42 5.95
C ALA A 65 -11.48 2.39 5.25
N MET A 66 -10.17 2.17 5.50
CA MET A 66 -9.05 2.73 4.74
C MET A 66 -8.27 1.60 4.08
N ILE A 67 -8.07 1.69 2.75
CA ILE A 67 -7.31 0.71 1.96
C ILE A 67 -6.06 1.38 1.42
N CYS A 68 -4.90 1.08 2.02
CA CYS A 68 -3.61 1.60 1.59
C CYS A 68 -3.03 0.69 0.50
N ASN A 69 -3.43 0.92 -0.76
CA ASN A 69 -3.06 0.08 -1.90
C ASN A 69 -2.03 0.73 -2.83
N ALA A 70 -1.89 2.07 -2.83
CA ALA A 70 -0.94 2.76 -3.70
C ALA A 70 0.49 2.22 -3.54
N GLY A 71 1.18 2.03 -4.65
CA GLY A 71 2.55 1.57 -4.67
C GLY A 71 3.15 1.50 -6.07
N VAL A 72 4.47 1.38 -6.14
CA VAL A 72 5.23 1.15 -7.37
C VAL A 72 6.09 -0.09 -7.22
N SER A 73 6.35 -0.80 -8.32
CA SER A 73 7.26 -1.96 -8.34
C SER A 73 8.72 -1.53 -8.28
N GLY A 74 9.61 -2.48 -8.01
CA GLY A 74 11.04 -2.26 -8.03
C GLY A 74 11.59 -1.86 -9.40
N ASP A 75 10.92 -2.25 -10.49
CA ASP A 75 11.34 -1.94 -11.86
C ASP A 75 10.82 -0.57 -12.36
N ASN A 76 9.74 -0.09 -11.77
CA ASN A 76 9.04 1.11 -12.24
C ASN A 76 9.26 2.35 -11.37
N GLY A 77 10.01 2.21 -10.27
CA GLY A 77 10.27 3.31 -9.34
C GLY A 77 11.73 3.49 -9.01
N THR A 78 12.14 4.74 -8.79
CA THR A 78 13.43 4.99 -8.13
C THR A 78 13.38 4.49 -6.68
N ILE A 79 14.52 4.10 -6.12
CA ILE A 79 14.59 3.61 -4.73
C ILE A 79 13.98 4.59 -3.73
N PRO A 80 14.25 5.91 -3.78
CA PRO A 80 13.56 6.88 -2.96
C PRO A 80 12.03 6.86 -3.12
N LEU A 81 11.53 6.81 -4.36
CA LEU A 81 10.09 6.74 -4.62
C LEU A 81 9.45 5.47 -4.04
N ILE A 82 10.12 4.32 -4.19
CA ILE A 82 9.66 3.04 -3.63
C ILE A 82 9.51 3.15 -2.11
N ILE A 83 10.49 3.72 -1.42
CA ILE A 83 10.47 3.87 0.04
C ILE A 83 9.39 4.85 0.47
N SER A 84 9.35 6.05 -0.14
CA SER A 84 8.42 7.10 0.25
C SER A 84 6.98 6.75 -0.03
N LEU A 85 6.67 6.11 -1.17
CA LEU A 85 5.30 5.76 -1.52
C LEU A 85 4.85 4.47 -0.83
N ASN A 86 5.62 3.36 -0.99
CA ASN A 86 5.14 2.04 -0.57
C ASN A 86 5.10 1.89 0.95
N TYR A 87 5.98 2.56 1.68
CA TYR A 87 6.02 2.46 3.14
C TYR A 87 5.46 3.73 3.80
N PHE A 88 6.14 4.88 3.63
CA PHE A 88 5.71 6.11 4.29
C PHE A 88 4.35 6.61 3.81
N GLY A 89 4.04 6.47 2.52
CA GLY A 89 2.72 6.76 1.98
C GLY A 89 1.63 5.94 2.68
N ALA A 90 1.84 4.62 2.77
CA ALA A 90 0.87 3.72 3.38
C ALA A 90 0.66 3.99 4.89
N ILE A 91 1.76 4.04 5.68
CA ILE A 91 1.64 4.23 7.13
C ILE A 91 1.14 5.63 7.51
N SER A 92 1.53 6.67 6.75
CA SER A 92 1.05 8.03 7.00
C SER A 92 -0.46 8.14 6.75
N MET A 93 -0.95 7.54 5.65
CA MET A 93 -2.38 7.53 5.36
C MET A 93 -3.15 6.74 6.42
N ALA A 94 -2.67 5.55 6.80
CA ALA A 94 -3.31 4.73 7.82
C ALA A 94 -3.39 5.46 9.17
N ASN A 95 -2.26 5.98 9.66
CA ASN A 95 -2.21 6.70 10.93
C ASN A 95 -2.99 8.02 10.88
N GLY A 96 -2.93 8.73 9.76
CA GLY A 96 -3.55 10.04 9.60
C GLY A 96 -5.08 10.03 9.56
N VAL A 97 -5.71 8.86 9.37
CA VAL A 97 -7.16 8.69 9.39
C VAL A 97 -7.64 7.74 10.49
N TYR A 98 -6.75 7.43 11.44
CA TYR A 98 -7.05 6.49 12.52
C TYR A 98 -8.27 6.92 13.35
N ASP A 99 -8.36 8.21 13.68
CA ASP A 99 -9.50 8.78 14.40
C ASP A 99 -10.82 8.66 13.61
N LEU A 100 -10.78 8.80 12.28
CA LEU A 100 -11.94 8.58 11.42
C LEU A 100 -12.39 7.11 11.44
N LEU A 101 -11.44 6.18 11.48
CA LEU A 101 -11.74 4.75 11.61
C LEU A 101 -12.33 4.43 13.00
N GLN A 102 -11.81 5.04 14.06
CA GLN A 102 -12.33 4.84 15.41
C GLN A 102 -13.80 5.24 15.53
N LYS A 103 -14.21 6.34 14.89
CA LYS A 103 -15.61 6.78 14.90
C LYS A 103 -16.61 5.72 14.41
N LYS A 104 -16.16 4.80 13.56
CA LYS A 104 -17.00 3.74 12.95
C LYS A 104 -16.68 2.33 13.44
N GLY A 105 -15.68 2.14 14.30
CA GLY A 105 -15.14 0.79 14.57
C GLY A 105 -14.63 0.14 13.26
N GLY A 106 -14.03 0.95 12.42
CA GLY A 106 -13.68 0.62 11.05
C GLY A 106 -12.50 -0.31 10.90
N SER A 107 -12.00 -0.43 9.68
CA SER A 107 -10.84 -1.27 9.38
C SER A 107 -9.83 -0.58 8.48
N CYS A 108 -8.55 -0.92 8.68
CA CYS A 108 -7.47 -0.53 7.78
C CYS A 108 -6.85 -1.77 7.16
N VAL A 109 -6.65 -1.73 5.85
CA VAL A 109 -5.93 -2.78 5.12
C VAL A 109 -4.74 -2.15 4.41
N VAL A 110 -3.55 -2.72 4.61
CA VAL A 110 -2.34 -2.31 3.89
C VAL A 110 -1.91 -3.40 2.92
N THR A 111 -1.51 -3.00 1.71
CA THR A 111 -1.11 -3.93 0.65
C THR A 111 0.37 -4.21 0.71
N SER A 112 0.74 -5.39 1.24
CA SER A 112 2.06 -6.00 1.19
C SER A 112 2.31 -6.66 -0.18
N SER A 113 3.00 -7.78 -0.23
CA SER A 113 3.26 -8.55 -1.44
C SER A 113 3.76 -9.96 -1.10
N ASN A 114 3.52 -10.94 -1.97
CA ASN A 114 4.14 -12.27 -1.87
C ASN A 114 5.67 -12.22 -2.03
N SER A 115 6.23 -11.14 -2.57
CA SER A 115 7.69 -10.93 -2.65
C SER A 115 8.40 -11.02 -1.30
N ILE A 116 7.68 -10.85 -0.19
CA ILE A 116 8.23 -11.01 1.17
C ILE A 116 8.64 -12.45 1.48
N ALA A 117 8.08 -13.43 0.78
CA ALA A 117 8.40 -14.86 0.94
C ALA A 117 9.49 -15.34 -0.02
N GLN A 118 9.88 -14.54 -1.00
CA GLN A 118 10.85 -14.94 -2.04
C GLN A 118 12.31 -14.78 -1.61
N GLY A 119 12.59 -14.19 -0.46
CA GLY A 119 13.94 -13.79 -0.08
C GLY A 119 14.40 -12.51 -0.79
N GLY A 120 15.66 -12.11 -0.55
CA GLY A 120 16.25 -10.95 -1.24
C GLY A 120 15.83 -9.58 -0.72
N ALA A 121 14.95 -9.50 0.28
CA ALA A 121 14.63 -8.23 0.90
C ALA A 121 15.83 -7.64 1.66
N ARG A 122 16.08 -6.36 1.52
CA ARG A 122 17.09 -5.60 2.27
C ARG A 122 16.70 -5.51 3.75
N MET A 123 17.12 -6.51 4.55
CA MET A 123 16.73 -6.60 5.98
C MET A 123 17.29 -5.46 6.83
N ASP A 124 18.38 -4.85 6.43
CA ASP A 124 18.90 -3.60 6.99
C ASP A 124 17.91 -2.44 6.82
N VAL A 125 17.33 -2.30 5.63
CA VAL A 125 16.28 -1.31 5.33
C VAL A 125 14.99 -1.64 6.10
N VAL A 126 14.60 -2.90 6.16
CA VAL A 126 13.45 -3.35 6.99
C VAL A 126 13.64 -2.94 8.44
N GLY A 127 14.86 -3.13 8.98
CA GLY A 127 15.21 -2.70 10.34
C GLY A 127 15.02 -1.20 10.55
N LEU A 128 15.54 -0.38 9.65
CA LEU A 128 15.40 1.08 9.71
C LEU A 128 13.92 1.51 9.67
N LEU A 129 13.15 0.98 8.73
CA LEU A 129 11.72 1.30 8.59
C LEU A 129 10.92 0.89 9.83
N ASN A 130 11.15 -0.31 10.37
CA ASN A 130 10.44 -0.82 11.54
C ASN A 130 10.85 -0.15 12.86
N ASN A 131 12.05 0.40 12.95
CA ASN A 131 12.52 1.16 14.11
C ASN A 131 12.16 2.65 14.02
N GLN A 132 11.21 3.00 13.16
CA GLN A 132 10.69 4.35 12.98
C GLN A 132 11.78 5.38 12.66
N ALA A 133 12.81 4.98 11.92
CA ALA A 133 13.80 5.92 11.43
C ALA A 133 13.09 6.99 10.56
N ASP A 134 13.57 8.22 10.71
CA ASP A 134 13.06 9.35 9.94
C ASP A 134 13.21 9.10 8.43
N GLU A 135 12.19 9.47 7.64
CA GLU A 135 12.15 9.27 6.19
C GLU A 135 13.36 9.91 5.52
N ASP A 136 13.68 11.17 5.84
CA ASP A 136 14.78 11.90 5.20
C ASP A 136 16.13 11.24 5.50
N ARG A 137 16.29 10.67 6.71
CA ARG A 137 17.49 9.91 7.07
C ARG A 137 17.61 8.65 6.22
N ILE A 138 16.53 7.91 6.03
CA ILE A 138 16.55 6.69 5.20
C ILE A 138 16.85 7.05 3.75
N LEU A 139 16.20 8.09 3.22
CA LEU A 139 16.42 8.55 1.84
C LEU A 139 17.87 8.97 1.61
N LYS A 140 18.52 9.63 2.59
CA LYS A 140 19.95 9.95 2.52
C LYS A 140 20.83 8.70 2.49
N LEU A 141 20.49 7.65 3.23
CA LEU A 141 21.27 6.41 3.27
C LEU A 141 21.19 5.62 1.95
N VAL A 142 20.09 5.75 1.23
CA VAL A 142 19.85 4.97 0.00
C VAL A 142 20.04 5.76 -1.29
N LYS A 143 20.43 7.04 -1.22
CA LYS A 143 20.55 7.95 -2.36
C LYS A 143 21.49 7.44 -3.48
N ASP A 144 22.57 6.74 -3.08
CA ASP A 144 23.59 6.23 -3.98
C ASP A 144 23.45 4.71 -4.22
N ALA A 145 22.32 4.12 -3.85
CA ALA A 145 22.07 2.70 -4.09
C ALA A 145 21.88 2.41 -5.58
N ASP A 146 22.41 1.26 -6.04
CA ASP A 146 22.28 0.86 -7.44
C ASP A 146 20.80 0.71 -7.83
N PRO A 147 20.31 1.48 -8.82
CA PRO A 147 18.92 1.39 -9.28
C PRO A 147 18.48 -0.03 -9.67
N LYS A 148 19.40 -0.88 -10.13
CA LYS A 148 19.13 -2.27 -10.47
C LYS A 148 18.68 -3.12 -9.27
N THR A 149 18.90 -2.64 -8.05
CA THR A 149 18.48 -3.31 -6.81
C THR A 149 17.10 -2.91 -6.33
N GLY A 150 16.35 -2.13 -7.10
CA GLY A 150 15.02 -1.63 -6.75
C GLY A 150 14.05 -2.71 -6.26
N HIS A 151 14.11 -3.92 -6.85
CA HIS A 151 13.29 -5.06 -6.42
C HIS A 151 13.56 -5.50 -4.96
N THR A 152 14.80 -5.39 -4.46
CA THR A 152 15.14 -5.73 -3.08
C THR A 152 14.62 -4.69 -2.09
N PHE A 153 14.59 -3.41 -2.50
CA PHE A 153 13.97 -2.33 -1.73
C PHE A 153 12.45 -2.41 -1.76
N TYR A 154 11.87 -2.78 -2.90
CA TYR A 154 10.43 -3.07 -2.98
C TYR A 154 10.04 -4.16 -1.97
N ALA A 155 10.71 -5.31 -2.00
CA ALA A 155 10.48 -6.39 -1.05
C ALA A 155 10.68 -5.93 0.40
N ALA A 156 11.70 -5.11 0.68
CA ALA A 156 11.93 -4.56 2.01
C ALA A 156 10.79 -3.66 2.49
N THR A 157 10.26 -2.77 1.64
CA THR A 157 9.12 -1.91 2.02
C THR A 157 7.86 -2.72 2.30
N LYS A 158 7.58 -3.74 1.47
CA LYS A 158 6.42 -4.62 1.64
C LYS A 158 6.55 -5.51 2.89
N TYR A 159 7.75 -6.00 3.18
CA TYR A 159 8.04 -6.75 4.40
C TYR A 159 7.87 -5.86 5.65
N ALA A 160 8.45 -4.66 5.63
CA ALA A 160 8.35 -3.71 6.73
C ALA A 160 6.88 -3.31 7.00
N LEU A 161 6.09 -3.11 5.95
CA LEU A 161 4.67 -2.75 6.05
C LEU A 161 3.85 -3.87 6.69
N ALA A 162 4.06 -5.13 6.30
CA ALA A 162 3.40 -6.28 6.92
C ALA A 162 3.76 -6.41 8.42
N ARG A 163 5.04 -6.21 8.76
CA ARG A 163 5.48 -6.21 10.16
C ARG A 163 4.90 -5.04 10.96
N TRP A 164 4.83 -3.85 10.36
CA TRP A 164 4.20 -2.70 10.98
C TRP A 164 2.73 -3.00 11.32
N ALA A 165 1.95 -3.49 10.36
CA ALA A 165 0.56 -3.85 10.58
C ALA A 165 0.40 -4.87 11.72
N ARG A 166 1.23 -5.93 11.71
CA ARG A 166 1.23 -6.96 12.79
C ARG A 166 1.53 -6.36 14.17
N ARG A 167 2.49 -5.44 14.25
CA ARG A 167 2.87 -4.80 15.55
C ARG A 167 1.79 -3.86 16.07
N MET A 168 1.13 -3.12 15.17
CA MET A 168 0.12 -2.13 15.53
C MET A 168 -1.26 -2.73 15.73
N SER A 169 -1.52 -3.94 15.20
CA SER A 169 -2.87 -4.52 15.19
C SER A 169 -3.48 -4.74 16.58
N ALA A 170 -2.68 -5.08 17.58
CA ALA A 170 -3.16 -5.29 18.94
C ALA A 170 -3.62 -3.96 19.57
N ASP A 171 -2.82 -2.91 19.47
CA ASP A 171 -3.16 -1.58 19.97
C ASP A 171 -4.40 -1.01 19.25
N TRP A 172 -4.42 -1.08 17.91
CA TRP A 172 -5.57 -0.64 17.13
C TRP A 172 -6.84 -1.42 17.48
N GLY A 173 -6.71 -2.75 17.66
CA GLY A 173 -7.83 -3.62 18.06
C GLY A 173 -8.37 -3.28 19.45
N ALA A 174 -7.52 -2.96 20.41
CA ALA A 174 -7.93 -2.51 21.74
C ALA A 174 -8.76 -1.21 21.70
N HIS A 175 -8.59 -0.42 20.64
CA HIS A 175 -9.35 0.81 20.41
C HIS A 175 -10.46 0.66 19.35
N GLY A 176 -10.86 -0.57 19.04
CA GLY A 176 -11.99 -0.86 18.15
C GLY A 176 -11.69 -0.75 16.65
N VAL A 177 -10.43 -0.58 16.23
CA VAL A 177 -10.05 -0.51 14.81
C VAL A 177 -9.30 -1.78 14.39
N ARG A 178 -9.75 -2.44 13.35
CA ARG A 178 -9.07 -3.62 12.79
C ARG A 178 -7.99 -3.21 11.81
N LEU A 179 -6.76 -3.67 12.01
CA LEU A 179 -5.64 -3.43 11.10
C LEU A 179 -5.12 -4.75 10.55
N ASN A 180 -5.12 -4.89 9.23
CA ASN A 180 -4.66 -6.09 8.53
C ASN A 180 -3.71 -5.75 7.38
N ALA A 181 -2.91 -6.73 7.00
CA ALA A 181 -2.10 -6.68 5.78
C ALA A 181 -2.52 -7.81 4.84
N VAL A 182 -2.65 -7.50 3.56
CA VAL A 182 -2.82 -8.51 2.51
C VAL A 182 -1.53 -8.57 1.69
N ALA A 183 -1.13 -9.77 1.31
CA ALA A 183 0.05 -10.01 0.47
C ALA A 183 -0.41 -10.66 -0.85
N PRO A 184 -0.84 -9.85 -1.83
CA PRO A 184 -1.27 -10.38 -3.11
C PRO A 184 -0.19 -11.24 -3.74
N GLY A 185 -0.60 -12.33 -4.38
CA GLY A 185 0.24 -13.13 -5.25
C GLY A 185 0.47 -12.45 -6.59
N ASN A 186 0.70 -13.25 -7.61
CA ASN A 186 0.90 -12.76 -8.97
C ASN A 186 -0.46 -12.43 -9.60
N VAL A 187 -0.76 -11.14 -9.67
CA VAL A 187 -2.00 -10.61 -10.27
C VAL A 187 -1.65 -9.86 -11.54
N ARG A 188 -2.32 -10.19 -12.64
CA ARG A 188 -2.11 -9.49 -13.92
C ARG A 188 -2.67 -8.08 -13.85
N THR A 189 -1.79 -7.10 -13.92
CA THR A 189 -2.11 -5.67 -13.87
C THR A 189 -1.12 -4.91 -14.75
N ALA A 190 -1.38 -3.65 -15.06
CA ALA A 190 -0.43 -2.78 -15.76
C ALA A 190 0.95 -2.66 -15.06
N MET A 191 1.04 -2.97 -13.78
CA MET A 191 2.32 -3.04 -13.04
C MET A 191 3.10 -4.29 -13.41
N THR A 192 2.44 -5.45 -13.47
CA THR A 192 3.07 -6.75 -13.79
C THR A 192 3.34 -6.91 -15.28
N ASP A 193 2.55 -6.30 -16.15
CA ASP A 193 2.78 -6.32 -17.61
C ASP A 193 4.07 -5.59 -18.02
N LYS A 194 4.66 -4.80 -17.11
CA LYS A 194 5.93 -4.08 -17.33
C LYS A 194 7.14 -4.78 -16.70
N LEU A 195 6.97 -5.96 -16.12
CA LEU A 195 8.09 -6.72 -15.56
C LEU A 195 9.02 -7.22 -16.67
N THR A 196 10.32 -7.27 -16.36
CA THR A 196 11.30 -7.84 -17.29
C THR A 196 11.10 -9.34 -17.45
N PRO A 197 11.53 -9.95 -18.59
CA PRO A 197 11.45 -11.40 -18.76
C PRO A 197 12.10 -12.19 -17.62
N ALA A 198 13.21 -11.72 -17.08
CA ALA A 198 13.89 -12.36 -15.95
C ALA A 198 13.02 -12.35 -14.67
N HIS A 199 12.30 -11.25 -14.40
CA HIS A 199 11.35 -11.18 -13.29
C HIS A 199 10.12 -12.05 -13.54
N MET A 200 9.65 -12.17 -14.78
CA MET A 200 8.53 -13.05 -15.11
C MET A 200 8.85 -14.52 -14.80
N VAL A 201 10.07 -14.99 -15.09
CA VAL A 201 10.51 -16.34 -14.70
C VAL A 201 10.41 -16.54 -13.18
N ALA A 202 10.85 -15.56 -12.39
CA ALA A 202 10.75 -15.63 -10.94
C ALA A 202 9.29 -15.60 -10.44
N VAL A 203 8.44 -14.82 -11.10
CA VAL A 203 7.00 -14.75 -10.83
C VAL A 203 6.31 -16.08 -11.11
N GLU A 204 6.61 -16.69 -12.25
CA GLU A 204 6.03 -17.97 -12.69
C GLU A 204 6.53 -19.17 -11.86
N ALA A 205 7.75 -19.08 -11.30
CA ALA A 205 8.31 -20.12 -10.44
C ALA A 205 7.65 -20.20 -9.05
N LEU A 206 6.85 -19.19 -8.67
CA LEU A 206 6.15 -19.22 -7.40
C LEU A 206 4.90 -20.12 -7.49
N PRO A 207 4.75 -21.09 -6.57
CA PRO A 207 3.55 -21.86 -6.49
C PRO A 207 2.38 -20.93 -6.07
N VAL A 208 1.48 -20.68 -6.97
CA VAL A 208 0.21 -20.01 -6.67
C VAL A 208 -0.91 -21.03 -6.74
N PRO A 209 -1.78 -21.12 -5.73
CA PRO A 209 -2.88 -22.09 -5.70
C PRO A 209 -3.87 -21.92 -6.87
N ILE A 210 -3.93 -20.72 -7.40
CA ILE A 210 -4.75 -20.34 -8.55
C ILE A 210 -3.81 -19.74 -9.58
N ASN A 211 -3.81 -20.28 -10.78
CA ASN A 211 -3.00 -19.81 -11.90
C ASN A 211 -3.04 -18.30 -12.00
N TYR A 212 -1.91 -17.66 -12.21
CA TYR A 212 -1.73 -16.21 -12.41
C TYR A 212 -3.03 -15.42 -12.21
N GLY A 213 -3.35 -15.13 -10.94
CA GLY A 213 -4.65 -14.57 -10.56
C GLY A 213 -4.97 -13.29 -11.33
N THR A 214 -6.20 -13.16 -11.70
CA THR A 214 -6.73 -11.87 -12.18
C THR A 214 -7.08 -11.01 -10.96
N ASP A 215 -7.26 -9.72 -11.18
CA ASP A 215 -7.75 -8.78 -10.15
C ASP A 215 -9.10 -9.20 -9.56
N GLN A 216 -9.89 -9.97 -10.30
CA GLN A 216 -11.16 -10.57 -9.84
C GLN A 216 -10.96 -11.56 -8.68
N VAL A 217 -9.95 -12.42 -8.77
CA VAL A 217 -9.70 -13.49 -7.78
C VAL A 217 -9.36 -12.95 -6.40
N LEU A 218 -8.84 -11.73 -6.31
CA LEU A 218 -8.50 -11.10 -5.02
C LEU A 218 -9.72 -10.46 -4.32
N MET A 219 -10.87 -10.42 -4.97
CA MET A 219 -12.06 -9.71 -4.49
C MET A 219 -13.19 -10.66 -4.06
N ASP A 220 -13.08 -11.92 -4.43
CA ASP A 220 -13.99 -13.00 -3.99
C ASP A 220 -13.55 -13.54 -2.61
#